data_c76f7fd606f988bf934a2264fe6251ba
#
_entry.id   c76f7fd606f988bf934a2264fe6251ba
#
_cell.length_a   1.000
_cell.length_b   1.000
_cell.length_c   1.000
_cell.angle_alpha   90.00
_cell.angle_beta   90.00
_cell.angle_gamma   90.00
#
_symmetry.space_group_name_H-M   'P 1'
#
loop_
_entity.id
_entity.type
_entity.pdbx_description
1 polymer ?
#
loop_
_entity_poly.entity_id
_entity_poly.type
_entity_poly.pdbx_seq_one_letter_code
_entity_poly.pdbx_strand_id
1 'polypeptide(L)'
;MRGSLSIASSIALLLSLDVPGFAQAPANPPPPKIWTVTASAGLALTDGNSDTTSTNAAYDIVYDPHQRNLIKSDGLFLRARTEGDLTANRIGFNVRDQYKLTQRLYVFGQNQFLKDEFKDIDYLVAPTGGLGYKLFDTPQTKLDVDGSLGVVWEKNPGFDVDTSGAVATGEKLIQALTSNTTLTQAFVGLWKMDDFEDALFTFGVSMAVGMSTHTQIKVEVLDTFKNKPPLATIQKNDVAVLMAIVYKM
;
A
#
# COMPACT_ATOMS: atom_id res chain seq x y z
N MET A 1 -22.87 35.48 76.92
CA MET A 1 -22.81 34.16 77.51
C MET A 1 -22.54 33.22 76.34
N ARG A 2 -21.31 32.72 76.29
CA ARG A 2 -20.73 32.00 75.08
C ARG A 2 -20.62 30.54 75.42
N GLY A 3 -21.39 29.70 74.74
CA GLY A 3 -21.24 28.23 74.82
C GLY A 3 -20.25 27.73 73.77
N SER A 4 -19.23 27.11 74.21
CA SER A 4 -18.18 26.42 73.37
C SER A 4 -18.65 25.01 73.06
N LEU A 5 -18.83 24.70 71.76
CA LEU A 5 -19.04 23.34 71.25
C LEU A 5 -17.73 22.67 71.00
N SER A 6 -17.44 21.60 71.73
CA SER A 6 -16.29 20.74 71.51
C SER A 6 -16.66 19.66 70.47
N ILE A 7 -15.96 19.66 69.34
CA ILE A 7 -16.05 18.60 68.32
C ILE A 7 -14.97 17.57 68.62
N ALA A 8 -15.40 16.39 69.04
CA ALA A 8 -14.53 15.24 69.21
C ALA A 8 -14.30 14.60 67.83
N SER A 9 -13.05 14.65 67.31
CA SER A 9 -12.64 13.96 66.11
C SER A 9 -12.31 12.50 66.42
N SER A 10 -13.16 11.59 65.96
CA SER A 10 -12.85 10.13 65.98
C SER A 10 -12.00 9.79 64.78
N ILE A 11 -10.74 9.48 64.97
CA ILE A 11 -9.83 8.93 63.97
C ILE A 11 -10.12 7.44 63.86
N ALA A 12 -10.78 7.03 62.75
CA ALA A 12 -10.92 5.62 62.42
C ALA A 12 -9.64 5.15 61.71
N LEU A 13 -8.86 4.31 62.37
CA LEU A 13 -7.69 3.65 61.85
C LEU A 13 -8.14 2.50 60.93
N LEU A 14 -8.15 2.73 59.60
CA LEU A 14 -8.36 1.69 58.60
C LEU A 14 -7.10 0.85 58.46
N LEU A 15 -7.09 -0.36 59.01
CA LEU A 15 -6.10 -1.40 58.75
C LEU A 15 -6.35 -1.88 57.31
N SER A 16 -5.52 -1.43 56.39
CA SER A 16 -5.41 -2.01 55.04
C SER A 16 -4.77 -3.40 55.10
N LEU A 17 -5.58 -4.43 54.96
CA LEU A 17 -5.10 -5.77 54.71
C LEU A 17 -4.57 -5.78 53.26
N ASP A 18 -3.24 -5.76 53.10
CA ASP A 18 -2.57 -6.06 51.85
C ASP A 18 -2.87 -7.53 51.47
N VAL A 19 -3.88 -7.72 50.61
CA VAL A 19 -4.09 -8.99 49.94
C VAL A 19 -2.99 -9.07 48.87
N PRO A 20 -2.09 -10.08 48.91
CA PRO A 20 -1.11 -10.25 47.85
C PRO A 20 -1.87 -10.47 46.55
N GLY A 21 -1.83 -9.45 45.66
CA GLY A 21 -2.38 -9.54 44.34
C GLY A 21 -1.68 -10.71 43.62
N PHE A 22 -2.44 -11.72 43.26
CA PHE A 22 -1.95 -12.75 42.34
C PHE A 22 -1.54 -12.01 41.06
N ALA A 23 -0.23 -11.90 40.84
CA ALA A 23 0.31 -11.41 39.57
C ALA A 23 -0.32 -12.28 38.48
N GLN A 24 -1.23 -11.71 37.67
CA GLN A 24 -1.71 -12.40 36.51
C GLN A 24 -0.49 -12.74 35.66
N ALA A 25 -0.32 -14.03 35.38
CA ALA A 25 0.71 -14.45 34.43
C ALA A 25 0.57 -13.61 33.16
N PRO A 26 1.67 -13.12 32.57
CA PRO A 26 1.60 -12.31 31.36
C PRO A 26 0.76 -13.07 30.33
N ALA A 27 -0.31 -12.44 29.87
CA ALA A 27 -1.17 -13.01 28.86
C ALA A 27 -0.28 -13.40 27.67
N ASN A 28 -0.37 -14.64 27.21
CA ASN A 28 0.36 -15.07 26.02
C ASN A 28 0.05 -14.07 24.90
N PRO A 29 1.07 -13.57 24.18
CA PRO A 29 0.81 -12.69 23.05
C PRO A 29 -0.18 -13.37 22.10
N PRO A 30 -1.15 -12.63 21.53
CA PRO A 30 -2.10 -13.21 20.59
C PRO A 30 -1.33 -13.88 19.45
N PRO A 31 -1.83 -15.00 18.91
CA PRO A 31 -1.18 -15.68 17.81
C PRO A 31 -0.99 -14.70 16.64
N PRO A 32 0.15 -14.76 15.95
CA PRO A 32 0.43 -13.86 14.85
C PRO A 32 -0.65 -14.03 13.76
N LYS A 33 -1.11 -12.90 13.19
CA LYS A 33 -2.12 -12.90 12.12
C LYS A 33 -1.54 -13.59 10.88
N ILE A 34 -2.26 -14.60 10.37
CA ILE A 34 -1.93 -15.27 9.11
C ILE A 34 -2.39 -14.44 7.91
N TRP A 35 -3.52 -13.74 8.07
CA TRP A 35 -4.08 -12.84 7.06
C TRP A 35 -3.99 -11.39 7.54
N THR A 36 -3.56 -10.53 6.64
CA THR A 36 -3.69 -9.07 6.79
C THR A 36 -4.44 -8.57 5.56
N VAL A 37 -5.57 -7.92 5.79
CA VAL A 37 -6.38 -7.34 4.73
C VAL A 37 -6.51 -5.84 5.00
N THR A 38 -6.19 -5.06 3.99
CA THR A 38 -6.36 -3.61 4.00
C THR A 38 -7.23 -3.23 2.82
N ALA A 39 -8.27 -2.46 3.06
CA ALA A 39 -9.11 -1.88 2.03
C ALA A 39 -9.14 -0.37 2.19
N SER A 40 -9.17 0.36 1.09
CA SER A 40 -9.25 1.81 1.09
C SER A 40 -10.21 2.30 0.02
N ALA A 41 -10.92 3.39 0.33
CA ALA A 41 -11.78 4.09 -0.61
C ALA A 41 -11.67 5.60 -0.41
N GLY A 42 -11.69 6.34 -1.50
CA GLY A 42 -11.62 7.78 -1.50
C GLY A 42 -12.56 8.40 -2.52
N LEU A 43 -13.09 9.57 -2.18
CA LEU A 43 -13.89 10.43 -3.04
C LEU A 43 -13.40 11.86 -2.82
N ALA A 44 -13.07 12.56 -3.90
CA ALA A 44 -12.80 13.99 -3.88
C ALA A 44 -13.74 14.71 -4.86
N LEU A 45 -14.37 15.77 -4.37
CA LEU A 45 -15.26 16.64 -5.14
C LEU A 45 -14.74 18.06 -4.98
N THR A 46 -14.57 18.75 -6.08
CA THR A 46 -14.32 20.20 -6.12
C THR A 46 -15.36 20.86 -7.01
N ASP A 47 -15.85 22.00 -6.58
CA ASP A 47 -16.82 22.84 -7.29
C ASP A 47 -16.28 24.26 -7.30
N GLY A 48 -16.32 24.97 -8.44
CA GLY A 48 -15.81 26.34 -8.56
C GLY A 48 -15.30 26.66 -9.96
N ASN A 49 -14.07 27.16 -10.05
CA ASN A 49 -13.47 27.49 -11.36
C ASN A 49 -13.18 26.24 -12.21
N SER A 50 -13.20 25.06 -11.62
CA SER A 50 -13.04 23.77 -12.28
C SER A 50 -13.70 22.70 -11.42
N ASP A 51 -14.66 22.00 -11.98
CA ASP A 51 -15.40 20.91 -11.32
C ASP A 51 -14.62 19.61 -11.49
N THR A 52 -14.12 19.05 -10.38
CA THR A 52 -13.40 17.77 -10.42
C THR A 52 -14.09 16.74 -9.53
N THR A 53 -14.29 15.55 -10.05
CA THR A 53 -14.72 14.37 -9.31
C THR A 53 -13.65 13.30 -9.42
N SER A 54 -13.13 12.81 -8.30
CA SER A 54 -12.19 11.69 -8.27
C SER A 54 -12.70 10.62 -7.34
N THR A 55 -12.70 9.37 -7.80
CA THR A 55 -13.05 8.18 -7.02
C THR A 55 -11.90 7.19 -7.10
N ASN A 56 -11.45 6.69 -5.97
CA ASN A 56 -10.45 5.64 -5.92
C ASN A 56 -10.84 4.55 -4.92
N ALA A 57 -10.41 3.33 -5.20
CA ALA A 57 -10.51 2.21 -4.28
C ALA A 57 -9.26 1.35 -4.43
N ALA A 58 -8.74 0.82 -3.33
CA ALA A 58 -7.60 -0.08 -3.37
C ALA A 58 -7.71 -1.14 -2.28
N TYR A 59 -7.03 -2.26 -2.52
CA TYR A 59 -6.87 -3.32 -1.52
C TYR A 59 -5.42 -3.78 -1.46
N ASP A 60 -5.04 -4.34 -0.31
CA ASP A 60 -3.80 -5.06 -0.10
C ASP A 60 -4.12 -6.26 0.79
N ILE A 61 -3.78 -7.46 0.31
CA ILE A 61 -4.01 -8.73 1.00
C ILE A 61 -2.66 -9.42 1.14
N VAL A 62 -2.33 -9.81 2.36
CA VAL A 62 -1.14 -10.59 2.67
C VAL A 62 -1.54 -11.86 3.40
N TYR A 63 -1.15 -13.00 2.84
CA TYR A 63 -1.22 -14.29 3.49
C TYR A 63 0.20 -14.72 3.91
N ASP A 64 0.50 -14.65 5.20
CA ASP A 64 1.77 -15.09 5.79
C ASP A 64 1.51 -16.19 6.82
N PRO A 65 1.62 -17.47 6.46
CA PRO A 65 1.51 -18.58 7.41
C PRO A 65 2.71 -18.68 8.37
N HIS A 66 3.58 -17.67 8.39
CA HIS A 66 4.84 -17.64 9.17
C HIS A 66 5.79 -18.79 8.85
N GLN A 67 5.69 -19.30 7.63
CA GLN A 67 6.56 -20.31 7.04
C GLN A 67 7.43 -19.67 5.94
N ARG A 68 7.81 -20.47 4.95
CA ARG A 68 8.64 -19.96 3.84
C ARG A 68 7.84 -19.23 2.78
N ASN A 69 6.58 -19.61 2.57
CA ASN A 69 5.71 -18.98 1.57
C ASN A 69 5.00 -17.75 2.12
N LEU A 70 4.86 -16.75 1.28
CA LEU A 70 4.16 -15.50 1.54
C LEU A 70 3.46 -15.09 0.25
N ILE A 71 2.12 -15.00 0.28
CA ILE A 71 1.32 -14.57 -0.87
C ILE A 71 0.86 -13.15 -0.63
N LYS A 72 1.01 -12.31 -1.63
CA LYS A 72 0.54 -10.91 -1.62
C LYS A 72 -0.35 -10.66 -2.83
N SER A 73 -1.39 -9.89 -2.65
CA SER A 73 -2.19 -9.35 -3.74
C SER A 73 -2.57 -7.92 -3.42
N ASP A 74 -2.40 -7.05 -4.37
CA ASP A 74 -2.79 -5.66 -4.28
C ASP A 74 -3.51 -5.21 -5.55
N GLY A 75 -4.36 -4.20 -5.40
CA GLY A 75 -5.07 -3.63 -6.53
C GLY A 75 -5.51 -2.20 -6.30
N LEU A 76 -5.63 -1.47 -7.41
CA LEU A 76 -6.05 -0.08 -7.45
C LEU A 76 -7.08 0.11 -8.56
N PHE A 77 -8.17 0.78 -8.23
CA PHE A 77 -9.10 1.41 -9.15
C PHE A 77 -9.03 2.92 -8.97
N LEU A 78 -8.90 3.65 -10.06
CA LEU A 78 -8.88 5.10 -10.08
C LEU A 78 -9.71 5.60 -11.24
N ARG A 79 -10.66 6.51 -10.97
CA ARG A 79 -11.42 7.21 -11.98
C ARG A 79 -11.56 8.68 -11.60
N ALA A 80 -11.20 9.58 -12.50
CA ALA A 80 -11.37 11.00 -12.29
C ALA A 80 -12.01 11.67 -13.52
N ARG A 81 -12.74 12.75 -13.27
CA ARG A 81 -13.32 13.63 -14.28
C ARG A 81 -13.07 15.06 -13.89
N THR A 82 -12.81 15.90 -14.89
CA THR A 82 -12.68 17.34 -14.73
C THR A 82 -13.61 18.00 -15.75
N GLU A 83 -14.53 18.87 -15.29
CA GLU A 83 -15.54 19.54 -16.12
C GLU A 83 -16.38 18.55 -16.94
N GLY A 84 -16.64 17.37 -16.39
CA GLY A 84 -17.38 16.28 -17.03
C GLY A 84 -16.54 15.36 -17.92
N ASP A 85 -15.38 15.81 -18.37
CA ASP A 85 -14.46 15.01 -19.18
C ASP A 85 -13.66 14.05 -18.32
N LEU A 86 -13.49 12.82 -18.80
CA LEU A 86 -12.71 11.79 -18.12
C LEU A 86 -11.23 12.17 -18.17
N THR A 87 -10.57 12.27 -17.02
CA THR A 87 -9.16 12.64 -16.87
C THR A 87 -8.28 11.56 -16.25
N ALA A 88 -8.89 10.51 -15.67
CA ALA A 88 -8.22 9.28 -15.28
C ALA A 88 -9.19 8.11 -15.31
N ASN A 89 -8.74 6.95 -15.81
CA ASN A 89 -9.45 5.68 -15.73
C ASN A 89 -8.44 4.54 -15.75
N ARG A 90 -8.13 4.02 -14.56
CA ARG A 90 -7.09 3.02 -14.38
C ARG A 90 -7.56 1.90 -13.46
N ILE A 91 -7.25 0.68 -13.86
CA ILE A 91 -7.43 -0.53 -13.05
C ILE A 91 -6.11 -1.29 -13.09
N GLY A 92 -5.56 -1.58 -11.93
CA GLY A 92 -4.36 -2.40 -11.78
C GLY A 92 -4.53 -3.41 -10.67
N PHE A 93 -3.99 -4.59 -10.86
CA PHE A 93 -3.81 -5.54 -9.77
C PHE A 93 -2.56 -6.37 -9.96
N ASN A 94 -2.01 -6.84 -8.85
CA ASN A 94 -0.83 -7.68 -8.80
C ASN A 94 -1.08 -8.84 -7.85
N VAL A 95 -0.57 -10.02 -8.22
CA VAL A 95 -0.51 -11.19 -7.35
C VAL A 95 0.91 -11.69 -7.34
N ARG A 96 1.48 -11.90 -6.16
CA ARG A 96 2.87 -12.32 -5.96
C ARG A 96 2.94 -13.43 -4.93
N ASP A 97 3.57 -14.54 -5.29
CA ASP A 97 3.99 -15.60 -4.37
C ASP A 97 5.50 -15.48 -4.13
N GLN A 98 5.90 -15.42 -2.86
CA GLN A 98 7.28 -15.29 -2.44
C GLN A 98 7.69 -16.51 -1.62
N TYR A 99 8.84 -17.10 -1.96
CA TYR A 99 9.45 -18.18 -1.19
C TYR A 99 10.74 -17.70 -0.54
N LYS A 100 10.75 -17.67 0.79
CA LYS A 100 11.89 -17.21 1.61
C LYS A 100 13.04 -18.24 1.53
N LEU A 101 14.16 -17.89 0.93
CA LEU A 101 15.39 -18.68 0.93
C LEU A 101 16.17 -18.49 2.22
N THR A 102 16.27 -17.24 2.67
CA THR A 102 16.87 -16.82 3.94
C THR A 102 15.96 -15.81 4.64
N GLN A 103 16.40 -15.21 5.74
CA GLN A 103 15.67 -14.11 6.38
C GLN A 103 15.55 -12.87 5.49
N ARG A 104 16.50 -12.66 4.56
CA ARG A 104 16.55 -11.47 3.71
C ARG A 104 16.35 -11.76 2.22
N LEU A 105 16.78 -12.94 1.76
CA LEU A 105 16.71 -13.31 0.34
C LEU A 105 15.47 -14.16 0.09
N TYR A 106 14.73 -13.85 -0.98
CA TYR A 106 13.59 -14.63 -1.44
C TYR A 106 13.56 -14.71 -2.97
N VAL A 107 12.95 -15.77 -3.49
CA VAL A 107 12.51 -15.88 -4.88
C VAL A 107 11.03 -15.57 -4.94
N PHE A 108 10.56 -15.11 -6.09
CA PHE A 108 9.13 -14.86 -6.28
C PHE A 108 8.68 -15.09 -7.71
N GLY A 109 7.40 -15.42 -7.86
CA GLY A 109 6.63 -15.31 -9.07
C GLY A 109 5.53 -14.28 -8.90
N GLN A 110 5.28 -13.45 -9.90
CA GLN A 110 4.18 -12.48 -9.87
C GLN A 110 3.50 -12.38 -11.22
N ASN A 111 2.25 -11.95 -11.18
CA ASN A 111 1.52 -11.53 -12.36
C ASN A 111 0.96 -10.14 -12.13
N GLN A 112 1.32 -9.21 -12.99
CA GLN A 112 0.83 -7.85 -13.00
C GLN A 112 -0.21 -7.69 -14.10
N PHE A 113 -1.32 -7.05 -13.78
CA PHE A 113 -2.33 -6.60 -14.73
C PHE A 113 -2.51 -5.09 -14.62
N LEU A 114 -2.60 -4.43 -15.76
CA LEU A 114 -2.89 -3.00 -15.86
C LEU A 114 -3.82 -2.74 -17.04
N LYS A 115 -4.85 -1.92 -16.82
CA LYS A 115 -5.60 -1.19 -17.82
C LYS A 115 -5.49 0.28 -17.49
N ASP A 116 -5.12 1.11 -18.48
CA ASP A 116 -4.96 2.56 -18.30
C ASP A 116 -5.32 3.29 -19.59
N GLU A 117 -6.52 3.88 -19.61
CA GLU A 117 -7.05 4.55 -20.81
C GLU A 117 -6.24 5.81 -21.19
N PHE A 118 -5.53 6.42 -20.22
CA PHE A 118 -4.72 7.63 -20.48
C PHE A 118 -3.31 7.32 -20.99
N LYS A 119 -2.91 6.06 -20.88
CA LYS A 119 -1.68 5.53 -21.51
C LYS A 119 -1.99 4.74 -22.79
N ASP A 120 -3.27 4.75 -23.27
CA ASP A 120 -3.73 3.89 -24.34
C ASP A 120 -3.38 2.41 -24.12
N ILE A 121 -3.50 1.93 -22.89
CA ILE A 121 -3.31 0.54 -22.53
C ILE A 121 -4.69 -0.09 -22.30
N ASP A 122 -5.20 -0.85 -23.28
CA ASP A 122 -6.42 -1.65 -23.14
C ASP A 122 -6.22 -2.73 -22.09
N TYR A 123 -5.07 -3.42 -22.15
CA TYR A 123 -4.55 -4.25 -21.09
C TYR A 123 -3.04 -4.48 -21.25
N LEU A 124 -2.40 -4.66 -20.12
CA LEU A 124 -1.03 -5.14 -20.00
C LEU A 124 -1.04 -6.29 -18.98
N VAL A 125 -0.46 -7.42 -19.37
CA VAL A 125 -0.28 -8.59 -18.49
C VAL A 125 1.19 -8.95 -18.49
N ALA A 126 1.81 -9.01 -17.31
CA ALA A 126 3.24 -9.26 -17.19
C ALA A 126 3.53 -10.29 -16.08
N PRO A 127 3.49 -11.62 -16.41
CA PRO A 127 4.03 -12.63 -15.53
C PRO A 127 5.56 -12.55 -15.52
N THR A 128 6.12 -12.41 -14.33
CA THR A 128 7.57 -12.36 -14.11
C THR A 128 7.97 -13.22 -12.92
N GLY A 129 9.22 -13.68 -12.92
CA GLY A 129 9.82 -14.38 -11.80
C GLY A 129 11.20 -13.82 -11.50
N GLY A 130 11.58 -13.78 -10.25
CA GLY A 130 12.80 -13.10 -9.86
C GLY A 130 13.28 -13.34 -8.45
N LEU A 131 14.20 -12.48 -8.06
CA LEU A 131 14.86 -12.48 -6.76
C LEU A 131 14.60 -11.13 -6.07
N GLY A 132 14.37 -11.19 -4.78
CA GLY A 132 14.26 -9.99 -3.96
C GLY A 132 15.10 -10.08 -2.70
N TYR A 133 15.51 -8.92 -2.23
CA TYR A 133 16.35 -8.79 -1.06
C TYR A 133 15.84 -7.69 -0.13
N LYS A 134 15.71 -8.02 1.15
CA LYS A 134 15.35 -7.08 2.22
C LYS A 134 16.60 -6.36 2.69
N LEU A 135 16.80 -5.14 2.24
CA LEU A 135 17.90 -4.28 2.67
C LEU A 135 17.77 -3.89 4.13
N PHE A 136 16.55 -3.50 4.54
CA PHE A 136 16.19 -3.26 5.91
C PHE A 136 14.92 -4.06 6.28
N ASP A 137 14.92 -4.70 7.44
CA ASP A 137 13.76 -5.42 7.99
C ASP A 137 13.73 -5.21 9.50
N THR A 138 13.43 -3.98 9.90
CA THR A 138 13.29 -3.55 11.31
C THR A 138 11.83 -3.16 11.58
N PRO A 139 11.41 -3.05 12.84
CA PRO A 139 10.08 -2.55 13.18
C PRO A 139 9.80 -1.13 12.67
N GLN A 140 10.83 -0.30 12.52
CA GLN A 140 10.71 1.10 12.10
C GLN A 140 10.89 1.28 10.60
N THR A 141 11.79 0.51 9.97
CA THR A 141 12.16 0.67 8.57
C THR A 141 12.19 -0.70 7.89
N LYS A 142 11.44 -0.82 6.81
CA LYS A 142 11.51 -1.97 5.89
C LYS A 142 11.82 -1.42 4.50
N LEU A 143 12.83 -1.99 3.87
CA LEU A 143 13.21 -1.66 2.50
C LEU A 143 13.50 -2.96 1.76
N ASP A 144 12.63 -3.26 0.81
CA ASP A 144 12.76 -4.39 -0.10
C ASP A 144 13.13 -3.88 -1.49
N VAL A 145 14.05 -4.58 -2.16
CA VAL A 145 14.38 -4.36 -3.57
C VAL A 145 14.31 -5.69 -4.30
N ASP A 146 13.87 -5.66 -5.55
CA ASP A 146 13.78 -6.87 -6.36
C ASP A 146 14.08 -6.64 -7.84
N GLY A 147 14.40 -7.73 -8.53
CA GLY A 147 14.57 -7.78 -9.97
C GLY A 147 14.00 -9.07 -10.51
N SER A 148 13.37 -9.00 -11.68
CA SER A 148 12.71 -10.15 -12.31
C SER A 148 12.78 -10.12 -13.82
N LEU A 149 12.57 -11.28 -14.42
CA LEU A 149 12.47 -11.50 -15.85
C LEU A 149 11.14 -12.21 -16.14
N GLY A 150 10.61 -12.00 -17.32
CA GLY A 150 9.36 -12.66 -17.73
C GLY A 150 8.94 -12.28 -19.13
N VAL A 151 7.63 -12.21 -19.33
CA VAL A 151 7.00 -11.84 -20.58
C VAL A 151 5.99 -10.75 -20.32
N VAL A 152 5.79 -9.85 -21.25
CA VAL A 152 4.72 -8.85 -21.24
C VAL A 152 3.87 -8.99 -22.49
N TRP A 153 2.57 -8.98 -22.32
CA TRP A 153 1.57 -8.82 -23.36
C TRP A 153 0.90 -7.47 -23.16
N GLU A 154 1.00 -6.62 -24.15
CA GLU A 154 0.39 -5.29 -24.12
C GLU A 154 -0.53 -5.13 -25.33
N LYS A 155 -1.76 -4.69 -25.10
CA LYS A 155 -2.72 -4.34 -26.11
C LYS A 155 -2.99 -2.84 -26.03
N ASN A 156 -2.79 -2.16 -27.16
CA ASN A 156 -3.13 -0.76 -27.34
C ASN A 156 -4.32 -0.64 -28.30
N PRO A 157 -5.21 0.37 -28.14
CA PRO A 157 -6.33 0.58 -29.04
C PRO A 157 -5.87 0.73 -30.49
N GLY A 158 -6.47 -0.06 -31.39
CA GLY A 158 -6.16 -0.02 -32.82
C GLY A 158 -4.87 -0.75 -33.26
N PHE A 159 -4.11 -1.32 -32.34
CA PHE A 159 -2.90 -2.10 -32.63
C PHE A 159 -3.12 -3.58 -32.30
N ASP A 160 -2.30 -4.47 -32.86
CA ASP A 160 -2.26 -5.86 -32.45
C ASP A 160 -1.64 -6.01 -31.05
N VAL A 161 -1.81 -7.20 -30.45
CA VAL A 161 -1.16 -7.51 -29.18
C VAL A 161 0.34 -7.57 -29.37
N ASP A 162 1.04 -6.71 -28.65
CA ASP A 162 2.49 -6.74 -28.59
C ASP A 162 2.97 -7.73 -27.52
N THR A 163 3.93 -8.58 -27.87
CA THR A 163 4.48 -9.60 -26.98
C THR A 163 5.99 -9.46 -26.96
N SER A 164 6.54 -9.21 -25.79
CA SER A 164 7.98 -9.07 -25.57
C SER A 164 8.47 -9.83 -24.35
N GLY A 165 9.75 -10.13 -24.29
CA GLY A 165 10.41 -10.41 -23.02
C GLY A 165 10.32 -9.18 -22.11
N ALA A 166 10.32 -9.40 -20.80
CA ALA A 166 10.23 -8.34 -19.82
C ALA A 166 11.37 -8.40 -18.80
N VAL A 167 11.94 -7.25 -18.50
CA VAL A 167 12.76 -7.01 -17.30
C VAL A 167 11.95 -6.12 -16.36
N ALA A 168 11.85 -6.50 -15.11
CA ALA A 168 11.20 -5.63 -14.11
C ALA A 168 12.06 -5.47 -12.87
N THR A 169 11.94 -4.31 -12.24
CA THR A 169 12.52 -4.03 -10.92
C THR A 169 11.46 -3.46 -9.99
N GLY A 170 11.61 -3.73 -8.70
CA GLY A 170 10.76 -3.20 -7.66
C GLY A 170 11.56 -2.66 -6.48
N GLU A 171 11.03 -1.62 -5.86
CA GLU A 171 11.52 -1.10 -4.58
C GLU A 171 10.31 -0.74 -3.73
N LYS A 172 10.35 -1.08 -2.43
CA LYS A 172 9.31 -0.68 -1.46
C LYS A 172 9.95 -0.33 -0.13
N LEU A 173 9.83 0.94 0.23
CA LEU A 173 10.20 1.48 1.54
C LEU A 173 8.94 1.66 2.39
N ILE A 174 8.97 1.18 3.62
CA ILE A 174 7.97 1.46 4.66
C ILE A 174 8.72 2.01 5.86
N GLN A 175 8.37 3.23 6.26
CA GLN A 175 8.97 3.93 7.38
C GLN A 175 7.92 4.33 8.40
N ALA A 176 7.99 3.77 9.62
CA ALA A 176 7.21 4.27 10.74
C ALA A 176 7.82 5.59 11.24
N LEU A 177 7.15 6.72 10.96
CA LEU A 177 7.59 8.04 11.40
C LEU A 177 7.24 8.29 12.86
N THR A 178 6.08 7.83 13.28
CA THR A 178 5.61 7.86 14.68
C THR A 178 4.86 6.54 14.98
N SER A 179 4.33 6.39 16.18
CA SER A 179 3.52 5.22 16.56
C SER A 179 2.23 5.08 15.73
N ASN A 180 1.74 6.16 15.12
CA ASN A 180 0.50 6.17 14.34
C ASN A 180 0.66 6.70 12.91
N THR A 181 1.87 7.09 12.49
CA THR A 181 2.13 7.66 11.17
C THR A 181 3.14 6.82 10.41
N THR A 182 2.78 6.38 9.21
CA THR A 182 3.63 5.57 8.34
C THR A 182 3.79 6.27 7.00
N LEU A 183 5.04 6.38 6.54
CA LEU A 183 5.40 6.75 5.18
C LEU A 183 5.65 5.48 4.39
N THR A 184 5.10 5.39 3.18
CA THR A 184 5.39 4.31 2.24
C THR A 184 5.80 4.93 0.91
N GLN A 185 6.90 4.44 0.34
CA GLN A 185 7.33 4.73 -1.02
C GLN A 185 7.39 3.40 -1.76
N ALA A 186 7.00 3.40 -3.03
CA ALA A 186 7.13 2.24 -3.90
C ALA A 186 7.53 2.70 -5.30
N PHE A 187 8.40 1.93 -5.93
CA PHE A 187 8.79 2.10 -7.32
C PHE A 187 8.69 0.75 -8.03
N VAL A 188 8.15 0.77 -9.25
CA VAL A 188 8.15 -0.38 -10.16
C VAL A 188 8.58 0.12 -11.54
N GLY A 189 9.56 -0.54 -12.13
CA GLY A 189 9.98 -0.35 -13.51
C GLY A 189 9.78 -1.63 -14.30
N LEU A 190 9.20 -1.53 -15.49
CA LEU A 190 9.01 -2.62 -16.45
C LEU A 190 9.56 -2.18 -17.81
N TRP A 191 10.48 -2.93 -18.36
CA TRP A 191 11.07 -2.70 -19.68
C TRP A 191 10.76 -3.88 -20.61
N LYS A 192 10.51 -3.60 -21.88
CA LYS A 192 10.45 -4.60 -22.93
C LYS A 192 11.86 -4.93 -23.40
N MET A 193 12.17 -6.21 -23.57
CA MET A 193 13.52 -6.66 -23.95
C MET A 193 13.87 -6.41 -25.43
N ASP A 194 12.88 -6.37 -26.30
CA ASP A 194 13.03 -6.06 -27.72
C ASP A 194 13.19 -4.55 -27.99
N ASP A 195 12.73 -3.71 -27.04
CA ASP A 195 12.86 -2.26 -27.09
C ASP A 195 12.95 -1.68 -25.68
N PHE A 196 14.14 -1.51 -25.14
CA PHE A 196 14.36 -0.94 -23.80
C PHE A 196 13.90 0.51 -23.66
N GLU A 197 13.63 1.21 -24.77
CA GLU A 197 13.00 2.53 -24.71
C GLU A 197 11.50 2.40 -24.37
N ASP A 198 10.85 1.28 -24.70
CA ASP A 198 9.47 1.02 -24.28
C ASP A 198 9.47 0.53 -22.83
N ALA A 199 9.36 1.48 -21.93
CA ALA A 199 9.40 1.25 -20.49
C ALA A 199 8.22 1.94 -19.81
N LEU A 200 7.67 1.25 -18.80
CA LEU A 200 6.61 1.75 -17.92
C LEU A 200 7.14 1.83 -16.49
N PHE A 201 7.07 3.02 -15.90
CA PHE A 201 7.45 3.27 -14.52
C PHE A 201 6.24 3.68 -13.70
N THR A 202 6.15 3.17 -12.50
CA THR A 202 5.17 3.61 -11.52
C THR A 202 5.90 3.96 -10.23
N PHE A 203 5.69 5.17 -9.73
CA PHE A 203 6.25 5.67 -8.48
C PHE A 203 5.12 6.15 -7.59
N GLY A 204 5.09 5.71 -6.36
CA GLY A 204 4.11 6.11 -5.37
C GLY A 204 4.75 6.52 -4.06
N VAL A 205 4.29 7.64 -3.49
CA VAL A 205 4.62 8.04 -2.12
C VAL A 205 3.34 8.29 -1.36
N SER A 206 3.16 7.63 -0.23
CA SER A 206 1.98 7.82 0.60
C SER A 206 2.32 8.01 2.07
N MET A 207 1.50 8.80 2.75
CA MET A 207 1.51 8.96 4.19
C MET A 207 0.16 8.52 4.76
N ALA A 208 0.19 7.59 5.72
CA ALA A 208 -0.99 7.11 6.42
C ALA A 208 -0.91 7.48 7.90
N VAL A 209 -2.00 8.08 8.41
CA VAL A 209 -2.13 8.50 9.81
C VAL A 209 -3.27 7.72 10.46
N GLY A 210 -2.96 6.98 11.54
CA GLY A 210 -3.93 6.21 12.30
C GLY A 210 -4.91 7.10 13.05
N MET A 211 -6.21 6.84 12.86
CA MET A 211 -7.30 7.46 13.60
C MET A 211 -7.79 6.53 14.72
N SER A 212 -7.72 5.24 14.49
CA SER A 212 -8.07 4.18 15.45
C SER A 212 -7.19 2.95 15.21
N THR A 213 -7.44 1.87 15.95
CA THR A 213 -6.73 0.57 15.75
C THR A 213 -6.97 -0.03 14.37
N HIS A 214 -8.09 0.29 13.71
CA HIS A 214 -8.49 -0.29 12.43
C HIS A 214 -8.61 0.74 11.30
N THR A 215 -8.62 2.03 11.60
CA THR A 215 -8.92 3.09 10.62
C THR A 215 -7.76 4.07 10.51
N GLN A 216 -7.41 4.43 9.26
CA GLN A 216 -6.38 5.42 8.95
C GLN A 216 -6.89 6.37 7.85
N ILE A 217 -6.35 7.58 7.80
CA ILE A 217 -6.40 8.44 6.62
C ILE A 217 -5.10 8.28 5.86
N LYS A 218 -5.17 8.09 4.54
CA LYS A 218 -4.02 8.00 3.65
C LYS A 218 -4.09 9.10 2.59
N VAL A 219 -2.97 9.76 2.36
CA VAL A 219 -2.74 10.63 1.19
C VAL A 219 -1.60 10.00 0.39
N GLU A 220 -1.77 9.94 -0.92
CA GLU A 220 -0.81 9.32 -1.83
C GLU A 220 -0.63 10.18 -3.08
N VAL A 221 0.61 10.33 -3.51
CA VAL A 221 0.97 10.83 -4.84
C VAL A 221 1.42 9.62 -5.65
N LEU A 222 0.75 9.39 -6.76
CA LEU A 222 1.03 8.31 -7.70
C LEU A 222 1.45 8.93 -9.02
N ASP A 223 2.63 8.57 -9.51
CA ASP A 223 3.18 8.97 -10.78
C ASP A 223 3.32 7.75 -11.69
N THR A 224 2.87 7.88 -12.94
CA THR A 224 2.97 6.84 -13.98
C THR A 224 3.61 7.43 -15.21
N PHE A 225 4.77 6.91 -15.58
CA PHE A 225 5.54 7.35 -16.73
C PHE A 225 5.72 6.23 -17.73
N LYS A 226 5.21 6.42 -18.97
CA LYS A 226 5.47 5.55 -20.12
C LYS A 226 6.40 6.25 -21.08
N ASN A 227 7.63 5.74 -21.22
CA ASN A 227 8.65 6.42 -22.02
C ASN A 227 8.30 6.46 -23.51
N LYS A 228 7.67 5.38 -24.03
CA LYS A 228 7.27 5.26 -25.42
C LYS A 228 5.76 4.96 -25.51
N PRO A 229 4.90 5.98 -25.40
CA PRO A 229 3.46 5.79 -25.59
C PRO A 229 3.17 5.43 -27.05
N PRO A 230 2.07 4.69 -27.34
CA PRO A 230 1.75 4.22 -28.69
C PRO A 230 1.48 5.35 -29.67
N LEU A 231 1.02 6.50 -29.20
CA LEU A 231 0.80 7.71 -29.99
C LEU A 231 1.56 8.90 -29.40
N ALA A 232 2.13 9.73 -30.28
CA ALA A 232 2.89 10.92 -29.86
C ALA A 232 2.03 12.00 -29.15
N THR A 233 0.71 11.92 -29.28
CA THR A 233 -0.25 12.81 -28.62
C THR A 233 -0.50 12.46 -27.15
N ILE A 234 -0.10 11.27 -26.72
CA ILE A 234 -0.29 10.80 -25.35
C ILE A 234 0.83 11.34 -24.48
N GLN A 235 0.46 11.91 -23.35
CA GLN A 235 1.45 12.37 -22.37
C GLN A 235 2.21 11.19 -21.75
N LYS A 236 3.52 11.35 -21.66
CA LYS A 236 4.38 10.32 -21.06
C LYS A 236 4.16 10.19 -19.56
N ASN A 237 3.84 11.28 -18.89
CA ASN A 237 3.74 11.34 -17.43
C ASN A 237 2.34 11.71 -16.98
N ASP A 238 1.80 10.97 -15.99
CA ASP A 238 0.53 11.27 -15.32
C ASP A 238 0.72 11.19 -13.81
N VAL A 239 0.37 12.27 -13.14
CA VAL A 239 0.43 12.37 -11.67
C VAL A 239 -0.99 12.44 -11.11
N ALA A 240 -1.28 11.57 -10.14
CA ALA A 240 -2.53 11.57 -9.39
C ALA A 240 -2.27 11.79 -7.90
N VAL A 241 -3.10 12.63 -7.27
CA VAL A 241 -3.13 12.78 -5.81
C VAL A 241 -4.39 12.07 -5.30
N LEU A 242 -4.20 11.09 -4.43
CA LEU A 242 -5.26 10.24 -3.92
C LEU A 242 -5.42 10.49 -2.42
N MET A 243 -6.66 10.62 -1.97
CA MET A 243 -7.01 10.63 -0.56
C MET A 243 -7.96 9.48 -0.30
N ALA A 244 -7.78 8.76 0.79
CA ALA A 244 -8.61 7.61 1.12
C ALA A 244 -8.71 7.38 2.63
N ILE A 245 -9.84 6.82 3.04
CA ILE A 245 -9.98 6.17 4.33
C ILE A 245 -9.55 4.72 4.16
N VAL A 246 -8.69 4.25 5.03
CA VAL A 246 -8.12 2.90 5.02
C VAL A 246 -8.65 2.14 6.21
N TYR A 247 -9.15 0.93 5.97
CA TYR A 247 -9.58 0.00 6.99
C TYR A 247 -8.67 -1.24 7.00
N LYS A 248 -8.18 -1.63 8.18
CA LYS A 248 -7.31 -2.78 8.42
C LYS A 248 -8.00 -3.83 9.27
N MET A 249 -8.00 -5.09 8.81
CA MET A 249 -8.49 -6.27 9.53
C MET A 249 -7.35 -7.14 10.04
#